data_f154e1fe4b34474daf828f39fe69f73e
#
_entry.id   f154e1fe4b34474daf828f39fe69f73e
#
_cell.length_a   1.000
_cell.length_b   1.000
_cell.length_c   1.000
_cell.angle_alpha   90.00
_cell.angle_beta   90.00
_cell.angle_gamma   90.00
#
_symmetry.space_group_name_H-M   'P 1'
#
loop_
_entity.id
_entity.type
_entity.pdbx_description
1 polymer ?
#
loop_
_entity_poly.entity_id
_entity_poly.type
_entity_poly.pdbx_seq_one_letter_code
_entity_poly.pdbx_strand_id
1 'polypeptide(L)'
;MSKAVGIDLGTTNSVVSALEAGDPVVIPNAEGARTTPSVVAFKDGEVLVGEVAKRQAVTNSERTIRSVKRHMGTNWSTDIDGKTYTAQEISARILMKLKRDAEAYLGDSVTQAVITVPAYFDDAQRTATKEAGQIAGLEVLRIINEPTAAALAYGMDAEGEDQTILVFDLGGGTFDVSVLEIGDGVFEVKSTHGDTSLGGDDWDERVMDWLVESFKNDHGVDLSKDNMAMQRLKEAAEKAKIELSQVAQTQINLPFITATDAGPLHLDYNLTRAKFQEMTSDLIERCRVPFEQALSDAGFTKDQVDHVILVGGSTRMPAVQDLVKDLTGREPHKGVNPDEVVAMGAAIQAGVLKGDVKDVLLLDVTPLSLGIETKGGVMTKLIERNTTIPTRKTEVFTTADDNQPSVEIHVLQGEREMADFNKTLGKFQLVDLPPAPRGIPQIEVTFDIDANGIVNVSAKDRATSKEQSITITGQSSLSKDQIDQMVRDAESHAAEDRRRREEADARNTADGLVYQTEKLLREQGDKVGEAERTQVDAALAELKTALSGSDVEAIKASTEKLMGASQQLSQLLYEAAAAEGAGASAPSGGEATGSDDVVDAEVVDAEVVDEPTDEDGK
;
A
#
# COMPACT_ATOMS: atom_id res chain seq x y z
N MET A 1 22.86 5.00 -14.00
CA MET A 1 22.50 3.56 -13.86
C MET A 1 21.06 3.53 -13.37
N SER A 2 20.23 2.62 -13.88
CA SER A 2 18.84 2.52 -13.41
C SER A 2 18.80 2.19 -11.93
N LYS A 3 17.90 2.85 -11.20
CA LYS A 3 17.74 2.68 -9.76
C LYS A 3 16.80 1.53 -9.44
N ALA A 4 17.06 0.85 -8.34
CA ALA A 4 16.14 -0.13 -7.75
C ALA A 4 15.49 0.49 -6.51
N VAL A 5 14.21 0.18 -6.29
CA VAL A 5 13.43 0.69 -5.15
C VAL A 5 12.79 -0.45 -4.38
N GLY A 6 12.48 -0.21 -3.12
CA GLY A 6 11.60 -1.03 -2.31
C GLY A 6 10.20 -0.44 -2.29
N ILE A 7 9.19 -1.26 -2.51
CA ILE A 7 7.79 -0.82 -2.53
C ILE A 7 6.99 -1.66 -1.55
N ASP A 8 6.36 -0.99 -0.60
CA ASP A 8 5.25 -1.54 0.17
C ASP A 8 3.94 -1.25 -0.61
N LEU A 9 3.37 -2.29 -1.21
CA LEU A 9 2.09 -2.21 -1.91
C LEU A 9 0.96 -2.54 -0.92
N GLY A 10 0.61 -1.60 -0.06
CA GLY A 10 -0.38 -1.81 1.00
C GLY A 10 -1.84 -1.76 0.51
N THR A 11 -2.76 -2.33 1.31
CA THR A 11 -4.22 -2.32 1.02
C THR A 11 -4.78 -0.91 1.02
N THR A 12 -4.43 -0.11 2.02
CA THR A 12 -4.96 1.26 2.20
C THR A 12 -3.97 2.31 1.73
N ASN A 13 -2.69 2.15 2.07
CA ASN A 13 -1.62 3.06 1.68
C ASN A 13 -0.43 2.27 1.14
N SER A 14 0.28 2.84 0.20
CA SER A 14 1.52 2.30 -0.36
C SER A 14 2.68 3.28 -0.14
N VAL A 15 3.88 2.73 -0.03
CA VAL A 15 5.11 3.50 0.25
C VAL A 15 6.22 3.04 -0.69
N VAL A 16 7.05 3.97 -1.13
CA VAL A 16 8.27 3.68 -1.90
C VAL A 16 9.49 4.20 -1.16
N SER A 17 10.55 3.41 -1.15
CA SER A 17 11.83 3.72 -0.52
C SER A 17 12.98 3.36 -1.44
N ALA A 18 14.11 4.05 -1.31
CA ALA A 18 15.34 3.75 -2.01
C ALA A 18 16.54 3.80 -1.04
N LEU A 19 17.65 3.17 -1.43
CA LEU A 19 18.91 3.35 -0.71
C LEU A 19 19.62 4.62 -1.18
N GLU A 20 19.93 5.50 -0.25
CA GLU A 20 20.78 6.67 -0.45
C GLU A 20 21.97 6.57 0.48
N ALA A 21 23.16 6.54 -0.09
CA ALA A 21 24.43 6.40 0.65
C ALA A 21 24.50 5.18 1.62
N GLY A 22 23.70 4.15 1.38
CA GLY A 22 23.62 2.93 2.21
C GLY A 22 22.41 2.89 3.16
N ASP A 23 21.74 4.01 3.38
CA ASP A 23 20.58 4.11 4.27
C ASP A 23 19.26 4.03 3.48
N PRO A 24 18.23 3.37 4.00
CA PRO A 24 16.92 3.35 3.38
C PRO A 24 16.18 4.68 3.63
N VAL A 25 15.80 5.36 2.55
CA VAL A 25 15.08 6.64 2.60
C VAL A 25 13.70 6.48 1.97
N VAL A 26 12.66 6.85 2.72
CA VAL A 26 11.29 6.88 2.19
C VAL A 26 11.11 8.10 1.30
N ILE A 27 10.69 7.85 0.08
CA ILE A 27 10.50 8.88 -0.95
C ILE A 27 9.12 9.51 -0.79
N PRO A 28 9.02 10.85 -0.62
CA PRO A 28 7.73 11.53 -0.61
C PRO A 28 7.10 11.50 -2.01
N ASN A 29 5.76 11.39 -2.04
CA ASN A 29 5.02 11.50 -3.29
C ASN A 29 4.96 12.95 -3.81
N ALA A 30 4.41 13.14 -5.02
CA ALA A 30 4.28 14.45 -5.66
C ALA A 30 3.44 15.45 -4.83
N GLU A 31 2.59 14.95 -3.92
CA GLU A 31 1.79 15.73 -3.00
C GLU A 31 2.52 16.06 -1.67
N GLY A 32 3.77 15.63 -1.52
CA GLY A 32 4.63 15.86 -0.35
C GLY A 32 4.39 14.91 0.82
N ALA A 33 3.52 13.90 0.68
CA ALA A 33 3.27 12.90 1.70
C ALA A 33 4.22 11.70 1.55
N ARG A 34 4.57 11.05 2.67
CA ARG A 34 5.44 9.85 2.68
C ARG A 34 4.68 8.56 2.38
N THR A 35 3.35 8.61 2.46
CA THR A 35 2.45 7.51 2.09
C THR A 35 1.52 7.94 0.97
N THR A 36 1.20 7.03 0.06
CA THR A 36 0.29 7.25 -1.05
C THR A 36 -0.95 6.38 -0.87
N PRO A 37 -2.17 6.93 -0.79
CA PRO A 37 -3.39 6.13 -0.72
C PRO A 37 -3.47 5.14 -1.89
N SER A 38 -3.77 3.87 -1.59
CA SER A 38 -3.95 2.81 -2.58
C SER A 38 -5.34 2.91 -3.23
N VAL A 39 -5.61 4.07 -3.83
CA VAL A 39 -6.89 4.43 -4.43
C VAL A 39 -6.68 4.80 -5.89
N VAL A 40 -7.50 4.22 -6.78
CA VAL A 40 -7.50 4.49 -8.22
C VAL A 40 -8.88 4.95 -8.64
N ALA A 41 -8.97 6.05 -9.36
CA ALA A 41 -10.23 6.55 -9.89
C ALA A 41 -10.12 6.87 -11.38
N PHE A 42 -11.23 6.67 -12.09
CA PHE A 42 -11.36 6.98 -13.50
C PHE A 42 -12.33 8.16 -13.65
N LYS A 43 -11.86 9.23 -14.27
CA LYS A 43 -12.65 10.44 -14.46
C LYS A 43 -12.26 11.12 -15.76
N ASP A 44 -13.26 11.40 -16.60
CA ASP A 44 -13.11 12.15 -17.85
C ASP A 44 -12.02 11.60 -18.80
N GLY A 45 -11.85 10.26 -18.82
CA GLY A 45 -10.83 9.57 -19.60
C GLY A 45 -9.43 9.56 -18.96
N GLU A 46 -9.29 10.09 -17.73
CA GLU A 46 -8.06 10.10 -16.96
C GLU A 46 -8.08 9.02 -15.86
N VAL A 47 -6.87 8.57 -15.48
CA VAL A 47 -6.66 7.70 -14.33
C VAL A 47 -6.00 8.49 -13.21
N LEU A 48 -6.74 8.72 -12.15
CA LEU A 48 -6.27 9.39 -10.94
C LEU A 48 -5.80 8.34 -9.94
N VAL A 49 -4.69 8.58 -9.23
CA VAL A 49 -4.13 7.65 -8.26
C VAL A 49 -3.71 8.40 -6.99
N GLY A 50 -3.91 7.80 -5.84
CA GLY A 50 -3.47 8.33 -4.56
C GLY A 50 -4.44 9.35 -3.97
N GLU A 51 -3.91 10.41 -3.39
CA GLU A 51 -4.70 11.43 -2.68
C GLU A 51 -5.73 12.12 -3.59
N VAL A 52 -5.36 12.39 -4.83
CA VAL A 52 -6.26 13.00 -5.82
C VAL A 52 -7.47 12.09 -6.11
N ALA A 53 -7.24 10.78 -6.23
CA ALA A 53 -8.31 9.80 -6.40
C ALA A 53 -9.19 9.70 -5.13
N LYS A 54 -8.58 9.72 -3.94
CA LYS A 54 -9.30 9.66 -2.65
C LYS A 54 -10.23 10.85 -2.47
N ARG A 55 -9.76 12.07 -2.73
CA ARG A 55 -10.55 13.31 -2.53
C ARG A 55 -11.81 13.41 -3.36
N GLN A 56 -11.84 12.85 -4.57
CA GLN A 56 -13.00 12.92 -5.45
C GLN A 56 -13.94 11.71 -5.33
N ALA A 57 -13.62 10.72 -4.48
CA ALA A 57 -14.34 9.46 -4.37
C ALA A 57 -15.84 9.63 -4.02
N VAL A 58 -16.19 10.61 -3.20
CA VAL A 58 -17.58 10.89 -2.82
C VAL A 58 -18.46 11.19 -4.05
N THR A 59 -17.94 11.94 -5.02
CA THR A 59 -18.68 12.35 -6.21
C THR A 59 -18.51 11.40 -7.40
N ASN A 60 -17.62 10.41 -7.27
CA ASN A 60 -17.27 9.46 -8.33
C ASN A 60 -17.06 8.03 -7.76
N SER A 61 -17.93 7.62 -6.84
CA SER A 61 -17.79 6.39 -6.07
C SER A 61 -17.77 5.13 -6.95
N GLU A 62 -18.59 5.06 -7.99
CA GLU A 62 -18.69 3.90 -8.89
C GLU A 62 -17.45 3.69 -9.76
N ARG A 63 -16.64 4.72 -9.93
CA ARG A 63 -15.40 4.70 -10.73
C ARG A 63 -14.15 4.86 -9.89
N THR A 64 -14.28 4.70 -8.56
CA THR A 64 -13.17 4.79 -7.60
C THR A 64 -13.00 3.46 -6.91
N ILE A 65 -11.82 2.85 -7.12
CA ILE A 65 -11.47 1.54 -6.58
C ILE A 65 -10.55 1.74 -5.39
N ARG A 66 -10.89 1.08 -4.27
CA ARG A 66 -10.11 1.03 -3.03
C ARG A 66 -9.85 -0.42 -2.64
N SER A 67 -8.88 -0.65 -1.79
CA SER A 67 -8.58 -1.95 -1.17
C SER A 67 -8.45 -3.10 -2.18
N VAL A 68 -8.00 -2.80 -3.40
CA VAL A 68 -7.88 -3.76 -4.51
C VAL A 68 -6.97 -4.94 -4.17
N LYS A 69 -6.01 -4.75 -3.26
CA LYS A 69 -5.10 -5.80 -2.78
C LYS A 69 -5.83 -7.03 -2.22
N ARG A 70 -7.02 -6.84 -1.61
CA ARG A 70 -7.89 -7.95 -1.14
C ARG A 70 -8.41 -8.84 -2.27
N HIS A 71 -8.33 -8.40 -3.50
CA HIS A 71 -8.78 -9.13 -4.69
C HIS A 71 -7.63 -9.75 -5.50
N MET A 72 -6.38 -9.56 -5.09
CA MET A 72 -5.23 -10.17 -5.76
C MET A 72 -5.33 -11.68 -5.74
N GLY A 73 -4.97 -12.32 -6.84
CA GLY A 73 -5.05 -13.78 -7.00
C GLY A 73 -6.48 -14.34 -7.17
N THR A 74 -7.49 -13.49 -7.37
CA THR A 74 -8.89 -13.89 -7.59
C THR A 74 -9.36 -13.51 -8.99
N ASN A 75 -10.53 -14.00 -9.39
CA ASN A 75 -11.18 -13.63 -10.66
C ASN A 75 -11.94 -12.27 -10.60
N TRP A 76 -11.62 -11.44 -9.62
CA TRP A 76 -12.24 -10.13 -9.49
C TRP A 76 -11.91 -9.24 -10.68
N SER A 77 -12.92 -8.56 -11.16
CA SER A 77 -12.79 -7.53 -12.19
C SER A 77 -13.86 -6.46 -12.02
N THR A 78 -13.62 -5.30 -12.61
CA THR A 78 -14.58 -4.19 -12.64
C THR A 78 -14.66 -3.59 -14.04
N ASP A 79 -15.87 -3.25 -14.46
CA ASP A 79 -16.11 -2.63 -15.77
C ASP A 79 -16.21 -1.12 -15.60
N ILE A 80 -15.31 -0.39 -16.25
CA ILE A 80 -15.29 1.08 -16.26
C ILE A 80 -15.17 1.56 -17.70
N ASP A 81 -16.14 2.36 -18.15
CA ASP A 81 -16.19 2.93 -19.49
C ASP A 81 -16.12 1.88 -20.62
N GLY A 82 -16.69 0.69 -20.39
CA GLY A 82 -16.70 -0.40 -21.37
C GLY A 82 -15.39 -1.18 -21.47
N LYS A 83 -14.45 -0.94 -20.55
CA LYS A 83 -13.22 -1.72 -20.37
C LYS A 83 -13.26 -2.45 -19.01
N THR A 84 -12.96 -3.75 -19.04
CA THR A 84 -12.82 -4.57 -17.84
C THR A 84 -11.40 -4.44 -17.31
N TYR A 85 -11.26 -4.20 -16.01
CA TYR A 85 -9.98 -4.10 -15.32
C TYR A 85 -9.87 -5.18 -14.24
N THR A 86 -8.72 -5.84 -14.18
CA THR A 86 -8.38 -6.83 -13.15
C THR A 86 -7.75 -6.17 -11.93
N ALA A 87 -7.60 -6.93 -10.83
CA ALA A 87 -6.91 -6.45 -9.63
C ALA A 87 -5.44 -6.09 -9.93
N GLN A 88 -4.76 -6.86 -10.81
CA GLN A 88 -3.39 -6.60 -11.23
C GLN A 88 -3.26 -5.27 -11.97
N GLU A 89 -4.18 -4.98 -12.92
CA GLU A 89 -4.17 -3.72 -13.68
C GLU A 89 -4.40 -2.50 -12.78
N ILE A 90 -5.33 -2.62 -11.82
CA ILE A 90 -5.58 -1.52 -10.86
C ILE A 90 -4.37 -1.33 -9.94
N SER A 91 -3.79 -2.41 -9.40
CA SER A 91 -2.58 -2.34 -8.58
C SER A 91 -1.38 -1.77 -9.35
N ALA A 92 -1.26 -2.11 -10.64
CA ALA A 92 -0.23 -1.56 -11.51
C ALA A 92 -0.33 -0.03 -11.63
N ARG A 93 -1.54 0.57 -11.60
CA ARG A 93 -1.69 2.03 -11.62
C ARG A 93 -1.09 2.68 -10.37
N ILE A 94 -1.22 2.01 -9.21
CA ILE A 94 -0.58 2.47 -7.96
C ILE A 94 0.94 2.41 -8.10
N LEU A 95 1.47 1.27 -8.57
CA LEU A 95 2.91 1.07 -8.78
C LEU A 95 3.49 2.06 -9.80
N MET A 96 2.76 2.37 -10.88
CA MET A 96 3.16 3.40 -11.86
C MET A 96 3.27 4.79 -11.23
N LYS A 97 2.37 5.15 -10.30
CA LYS A 97 2.47 6.42 -9.57
C LYS A 97 3.71 6.43 -8.68
N LEU A 98 3.91 5.39 -7.87
CA LEU A 98 5.07 5.28 -6.98
C LEU A 98 6.40 5.32 -7.76
N LYS A 99 6.46 4.64 -8.92
CA LYS A 99 7.59 4.69 -9.83
C LYS A 99 7.89 6.11 -10.31
N ARG A 100 6.87 6.83 -10.80
CA ARG A 100 7.01 8.22 -11.27
C ARG A 100 7.46 9.17 -10.15
N ASP A 101 6.87 9.03 -8.96
CA ASP A 101 7.24 9.84 -7.80
C ASP A 101 8.70 9.57 -7.41
N ALA A 102 9.14 8.30 -7.45
CA ALA A 102 10.52 7.92 -7.19
C ALA A 102 11.49 8.45 -8.27
N GLU A 103 11.13 8.37 -9.55
CA GLU A 103 11.93 8.93 -10.65
C GLU A 103 12.08 10.44 -10.54
N ALA A 104 11.01 11.15 -10.15
CA ALA A 104 11.05 12.60 -9.94
C ALA A 104 11.95 12.99 -8.76
N TYR A 105 11.92 12.23 -7.67
CA TYR A 105 12.75 12.47 -6.50
C TYR A 105 14.23 12.15 -6.75
N LEU A 106 14.51 10.98 -7.35
CA LEU A 106 15.87 10.49 -7.56
C LEU A 106 16.57 11.14 -8.76
N GLY A 107 15.85 11.83 -9.63
CA GLY A 107 16.37 12.41 -10.87
C GLY A 107 16.89 11.36 -11.88
N ASP A 108 16.52 10.08 -11.73
CA ASP A 108 16.98 8.96 -12.54
C ASP A 108 15.83 8.00 -12.82
N SER A 109 15.96 7.14 -13.84
CA SER A 109 14.94 6.14 -14.16
C SER A 109 14.90 5.02 -13.12
N VAL A 110 13.70 4.59 -12.74
CA VAL A 110 13.44 3.44 -11.86
C VAL A 110 12.91 2.29 -12.71
N THR A 111 13.71 1.24 -12.87
CA THR A 111 13.36 0.09 -13.71
C THR A 111 13.21 -1.21 -12.92
N GLN A 112 13.67 -1.24 -11.67
CA GLN A 112 13.71 -2.44 -10.85
C GLN A 112 13.07 -2.17 -9.48
N ALA A 113 12.39 -3.18 -8.93
CA ALA A 113 11.79 -3.07 -7.61
C ALA A 113 11.80 -4.41 -6.86
N VAL A 114 11.89 -4.31 -5.52
CA VAL A 114 11.42 -5.33 -4.59
C VAL A 114 10.04 -4.89 -4.11
N ILE A 115 9.04 -5.77 -4.23
CA ILE A 115 7.64 -5.47 -3.86
C ILE A 115 7.23 -6.39 -2.73
N THR A 116 6.53 -5.84 -1.73
CA THR A 116 6.11 -6.59 -0.56
C THR A 116 4.73 -7.20 -0.71
N VAL A 117 4.52 -8.31 -0.02
CA VAL A 117 3.23 -8.99 0.10
C VAL A 117 3.03 -9.44 1.56
N PRO A 118 1.78 -9.59 2.03
CA PRO A 118 1.51 -10.27 3.29
C PRO A 118 2.17 -11.64 3.33
N ALA A 119 2.68 -12.05 4.49
CA ALA A 119 3.37 -13.33 4.63
C ALA A 119 2.45 -14.51 4.32
N TYR A 120 1.18 -14.38 4.65
CA TYR A 120 0.16 -15.42 4.46
C TYR A 120 -0.50 -15.40 3.07
N PHE A 121 0.02 -14.60 2.12
CA PHE A 121 -0.40 -14.66 0.72
C PHE A 121 -0.04 -16.00 0.09
N ASP A 122 -1.02 -16.58 -0.61
CA ASP A 122 -0.82 -17.79 -1.40
C ASP A 122 -0.07 -17.50 -2.72
N ASP A 123 0.27 -18.55 -3.45
CA ASP A 123 1.01 -18.48 -4.71
C ASP A 123 0.31 -17.60 -5.78
N ALA A 124 -1.03 -17.71 -5.91
CA ALA A 124 -1.80 -16.91 -6.85
C ALA A 124 -1.72 -15.41 -6.55
N GLN A 125 -1.78 -15.05 -5.27
CA GLN A 125 -1.71 -13.65 -4.81
C GLN A 125 -0.29 -13.07 -5.01
N ARG A 126 0.76 -13.87 -4.78
CA ARG A 126 2.16 -13.51 -5.02
C ARG A 126 2.42 -13.29 -6.51
N THR A 127 1.97 -14.23 -7.34
CA THR A 127 2.07 -14.15 -8.80
C THR A 127 1.35 -12.91 -9.32
N ALA A 128 0.11 -12.66 -8.91
CA ALA A 128 -0.65 -11.48 -9.31
C ALA A 128 0.05 -10.17 -8.91
N THR A 129 0.72 -10.13 -7.76
CA THR A 129 1.51 -8.97 -7.32
C THR A 129 2.74 -8.75 -8.21
N LYS A 130 3.44 -9.82 -8.57
CA LYS A 130 4.57 -9.77 -9.51
C LYS A 130 4.13 -9.29 -10.90
N GLU A 131 3.00 -9.79 -11.40
CA GLU A 131 2.38 -9.35 -12.67
C GLU A 131 2.04 -7.86 -12.64
N ALA A 132 1.45 -7.36 -11.53
CA ALA A 132 1.16 -5.94 -11.37
C ALA A 132 2.44 -5.08 -11.47
N GLY A 133 3.56 -5.54 -10.89
CA GLY A 133 4.87 -4.91 -11.04
C GLY A 133 5.36 -4.87 -12.50
N GLN A 134 5.21 -5.97 -13.21
CA GLN A 134 5.56 -6.07 -14.64
C GLN A 134 4.70 -5.14 -15.51
N ILE A 135 3.38 -5.10 -15.29
CA ILE A 135 2.45 -4.18 -15.97
C ILE A 135 2.84 -2.72 -15.71
N ALA A 136 3.36 -2.41 -14.51
CA ALA A 136 3.87 -1.08 -14.18
C ALA A 136 5.22 -0.75 -14.86
N GLY A 137 5.78 -1.66 -15.64
CA GLY A 137 7.08 -1.49 -16.30
C GLY A 137 8.25 -1.58 -15.31
N LEU A 138 8.12 -2.45 -14.30
CA LEU A 138 9.16 -2.75 -13.32
C LEU A 138 9.65 -4.19 -13.51
N GLU A 139 10.95 -4.39 -13.53
CA GLU A 139 11.56 -5.69 -13.29
C GLU A 139 11.45 -5.98 -11.79
N VAL A 140 10.61 -6.95 -11.43
CA VAL A 140 10.43 -7.36 -10.03
C VAL A 140 11.59 -8.29 -9.66
N LEU A 141 12.56 -7.74 -8.94
CA LEU A 141 13.76 -8.46 -8.49
C LEU A 141 13.40 -9.56 -7.49
N ARG A 142 12.46 -9.24 -6.58
CA ARG A 142 11.95 -10.16 -5.55
C ARG A 142 10.57 -9.73 -5.07
N ILE A 143 9.73 -10.71 -4.74
CA ILE A 143 8.58 -10.55 -3.86
C ILE A 143 9.05 -10.94 -2.46
N ILE A 144 8.85 -10.06 -1.47
CA ILE A 144 9.27 -10.27 -0.08
C ILE A 144 8.08 -10.13 0.87
N ASN A 145 8.05 -10.90 1.94
CA ASN A 145 7.01 -10.80 2.95
C ASN A 145 7.13 -9.49 3.75
N GLU A 146 6.00 -8.84 4.03
CA GLU A 146 5.93 -7.57 4.79
C GLU A 146 6.60 -7.68 6.16
N PRO A 147 6.30 -8.68 7.01
CA PRO A 147 6.96 -8.81 8.31
C PRO A 147 8.46 -9.09 8.18
N THR A 148 8.87 -9.81 7.13
CA THR A 148 10.29 -10.07 6.86
C THR A 148 11.03 -8.80 6.45
N ALA A 149 10.43 -7.97 5.61
CA ALA A 149 10.97 -6.66 5.27
C ALA A 149 11.05 -5.74 6.50
N ALA A 150 10.03 -5.73 7.34
CA ALA A 150 10.05 -4.94 8.58
C ALA A 150 11.18 -5.37 9.54
N ALA A 151 11.39 -6.69 9.70
CA ALA A 151 12.47 -7.23 10.50
C ALA A 151 13.85 -6.86 9.94
N LEU A 152 14.00 -6.88 8.60
CA LEU A 152 15.23 -6.47 7.92
C LEU A 152 15.58 -5.00 8.19
N ALA A 153 14.59 -4.10 8.11
CA ALA A 153 14.79 -2.69 8.43
C ALA A 153 15.13 -2.47 9.91
N TYR A 154 14.49 -3.23 10.82
CA TYR A 154 14.79 -3.18 12.25
C TYR A 154 16.21 -3.71 12.55
N GLY A 155 16.59 -4.87 11.99
CA GLY A 155 17.82 -5.56 12.32
C GLY A 155 19.08 -4.89 11.76
N MET A 156 18.97 -4.00 10.78
CA MET A 156 20.11 -3.18 10.32
C MET A 156 20.64 -2.24 11.41
N ASP A 157 19.78 -1.86 12.35
CA ASP A 157 20.15 -1.00 13.49
C ASP A 157 20.51 -1.82 14.75
N ALA A 158 20.29 -3.15 14.74
CA ALA A 158 20.53 -4.04 15.88
C ALA A 158 21.96 -4.61 15.82
N GLU A 159 22.83 -4.13 16.68
CA GLU A 159 24.22 -4.62 16.78
C GLU A 159 24.33 -5.93 17.59
N GLY A 160 24.69 -7.02 16.92
CA GLY A 160 25.65 -8.03 17.42
C GLY A 160 25.19 -9.11 18.40
N GLU A 161 23.91 -9.26 18.75
CA GLU A 161 23.43 -10.40 19.56
C GLU A 161 22.31 -11.13 18.83
N ASP A 162 22.26 -12.46 18.98
CA ASP A 162 21.13 -13.27 18.50
C ASP A 162 19.84 -12.82 19.19
N GLN A 163 18.82 -12.45 18.43
CA GLN A 163 17.55 -11.93 18.93
C GLN A 163 16.39 -12.69 18.33
N THR A 164 15.40 -13.00 19.15
CA THR A 164 14.10 -13.50 18.69
C THR A 164 13.11 -12.34 18.61
N ILE A 165 12.65 -12.07 17.40
CA ILE A 165 11.73 -10.96 17.10
C ILE A 165 10.38 -11.51 16.72
N LEU A 166 9.34 -10.89 17.26
CA LEU A 166 7.96 -11.10 16.80
C LEU A 166 7.50 -9.85 16.05
N VAL A 167 7.13 -10.01 14.80
CA VAL A 167 6.50 -8.97 13.98
C VAL A 167 5.01 -9.18 13.99
N PHE A 168 4.27 -8.17 14.44
CA PHE A 168 2.80 -8.13 14.45
C PHE A 168 2.35 -7.07 13.44
N ASP A 169 1.91 -7.52 12.28
CA ASP A 169 1.51 -6.66 11.16
C ASP A 169 0.00 -6.66 11.00
N LEU A 170 -0.65 -5.56 11.40
CA LEU A 170 -2.08 -5.34 11.17
C LEU A 170 -2.26 -4.12 10.27
N GLY A 171 -2.42 -4.42 8.99
CA GLY A 171 -2.63 -3.42 7.94
C GLY A 171 -4.09 -2.98 7.81
N GLY A 172 -4.42 -2.45 6.62
CA GLY A 172 -5.79 -2.07 6.29
C GLY A 172 -6.67 -3.25 5.88
N GLY A 173 -6.08 -4.33 5.38
CA GLY A 173 -6.83 -5.46 4.81
C GLY A 173 -6.39 -6.83 5.26
N THR A 174 -5.18 -6.96 5.81
CA THR A 174 -4.55 -8.23 6.18
C THR A 174 -3.92 -8.14 7.56
N PHE A 175 -3.80 -9.29 8.21
CA PHE A 175 -3.12 -9.47 9.47
C PHE A 175 -2.10 -10.60 9.37
N ASP A 176 -0.85 -10.35 9.76
CA ASP A 176 0.23 -11.34 9.80
C ASP A 176 0.98 -11.27 11.13
N VAL A 177 1.38 -12.43 11.62
CA VAL A 177 2.31 -12.58 12.74
C VAL A 177 3.45 -13.48 12.31
N SER A 178 4.69 -13.00 12.45
CA SER A 178 5.90 -13.78 12.12
C SER A 178 6.87 -13.78 13.30
N VAL A 179 7.49 -14.92 13.53
CA VAL A 179 8.56 -15.11 14.50
C VAL A 179 9.86 -15.32 13.74
N LEU A 180 10.86 -14.51 14.04
CA LEU A 180 12.17 -14.53 13.37
C LEU A 180 13.29 -14.62 14.39
N GLU A 181 14.38 -15.26 13.98
CA GLU A 181 15.69 -15.13 14.64
C GLU A 181 16.60 -14.25 13.78
N ILE A 182 17.29 -13.32 14.42
CA ILE A 182 18.27 -12.44 13.78
C ILE A 182 19.59 -12.62 14.50
N GLY A 183 20.66 -12.94 13.76
CA GLY A 183 22.00 -13.07 14.30
C GLY A 183 23.05 -13.07 13.19
N ASP A 184 24.20 -12.43 13.41
CA ASP A 184 25.33 -12.39 12.48
C ASP A 184 24.96 -12.01 11.01
N GLY A 185 23.98 -11.10 10.83
CA GLY A 185 23.48 -10.69 9.51
C GLY A 185 22.53 -11.68 8.86
N VAL A 186 22.17 -12.77 9.53
CA VAL A 186 21.18 -13.74 9.07
C VAL A 186 19.82 -13.40 9.67
N PHE A 187 18.81 -13.33 8.83
CA PHE A 187 17.40 -13.12 9.18
C PHE A 187 16.65 -14.40 8.82
N GLU A 188 16.31 -15.20 9.79
CA GLU A 188 15.63 -16.48 9.60
C GLU A 188 14.20 -16.42 10.13
N VAL A 189 13.22 -16.54 9.22
CA VAL A 189 11.81 -16.70 9.61
C VAL A 189 11.61 -18.12 10.13
N LYS A 190 11.14 -18.26 11.36
CA LYS A 190 10.84 -19.57 11.98
C LYS A 190 9.42 -20.01 11.71
N SER A 191 8.49 -19.07 11.78
CA SER A 191 7.09 -19.33 11.47
C SER A 191 6.37 -18.05 11.05
N THR A 192 5.27 -18.24 10.32
CA THR A 192 4.33 -17.16 10.00
C THR A 192 2.91 -17.68 10.02
N HIS A 193 1.98 -16.88 10.54
CA HIS A 193 0.55 -17.09 10.52
C HIS A 193 -0.18 -15.80 10.25
N GLY A 194 -1.44 -15.87 9.79
CA GLY A 194 -2.20 -14.67 9.49
C GLY A 194 -3.66 -14.89 9.12
N ASP A 195 -4.33 -13.79 8.82
CA ASP A 195 -5.69 -13.72 8.29
C ASP A 195 -5.72 -12.70 7.14
N THR A 196 -5.87 -13.20 5.92
CA THR A 196 -5.88 -12.39 4.69
C THR A 196 -7.15 -11.54 4.52
N SER A 197 -8.09 -11.64 5.46
CA SER A 197 -9.38 -10.95 5.46
C SER A 197 -9.63 -10.18 6.75
N LEU A 198 -8.58 -9.82 7.49
CA LEU A 198 -8.65 -9.04 8.72
C LEU A 198 -7.74 -7.80 8.63
N GLY A 199 -8.32 -6.62 8.75
CA GLY A 199 -7.55 -5.37 8.74
C GLY A 199 -8.43 -4.16 9.05
N GLY A 200 -7.84 -2.97 9.06
CA GLY A 200 -8.49 -1.71 9.42
C GLY A 200 -9.80 -1.41 8.71
N ASP A 201 -9.97 -1.92 7.47
CA ASP A 201 -11.23 -1.78 6.71
C ASP A 201 -12.41 -2.46 7.43
N ASP A 202 -12.16 -3.58 8.16
CA ASP A 202 -13.20 -4.30 8.88
C ASP A 202 -13.67 -3.50 10.12
N TRP A 203 -12.74 -2.78 10.78
CA TRP A 203 -13.09 -1.81 11.84
C TRP A 203 -13.92 -0.66 11.31
N ASP A 204 -13.57 -0.14 10.14
CA ASP A 204 -14.34 0.94 9.49
C ASP A 204 -15.75 0.46 9.15
N GLU A 205 -15.91 -0.77 8.65
CA GLU A 205 -17.21 -1.36 8.33
C GLU A 205 -18.10 -1.47 9.58
N ARG A 206 -17.57 -1.88 10.73
CA ARG A 206 -18.32 -1.88 12.00
C ARG A 206 -18.86 -0.50 12.38
N VAL A 207 -18.05 0.54 12.17
CA VAL A 207 -18.49 1.93 12.43
C VAL A 207 -19.56 2.34 11.43
N MET A 208 -19.40 2.00 10.15
CA MET A 208 -20.38 2.29 9.10
C MET A 208 -21.73 1.61 9.40
N ASP A 209 -21.71 0.34 9.75
CA ASP A 209 -22.92 -0.44 10.11
C ASP A 209 -23.65 0.19 11.29
N TRP A 210 -22.90 0.57 12.33
CA TRP A 210 -23.46 1.26 13.48
C TRP A 210 -24.09 2.61 13.09
N LEU A 211 -23.45 3.40 12.22
CA LEU A 211 -23.98 4.67 11.74
C LEU A 211 -25.26 4.49 10.91
N VAL A 212 -25.27 3.50 9.98
CA VAL A 212 -26.44 3.18 9.15
C VAL A 212 -27.61 2.74 10.03
N GLU A 213 -27.37 1.85 10.99
CA GLU A 213 -28.41 1.36 11.90
C GLU A 213 -28.96 2.49 12.80
N SER A 214 -28.07 3.29 13.40
CA SER A 214 -28.45 4.41 14.24
C SER A 214 -29.29 5.42 13.47
N PHE A 215 -28.85 5.80 12.28
CA PHE A 215 -29.57 6.74 11.42
C PHE A 215 -30.94 6.21 10.97
N LYS A 216 -31.01 4.92 10.65
CA LYS A 216 -32.27 4.26 10.31
C LYS A 216 -33.25 4.24 11.49
N ASN A 217 -32.76 4.00 12.70
CA ASN A 217 -33.59 4.03 13.90
C ASN A 217 -34.13 5.43 14.21
N ASP A 218 -33.31 6.47 14.03
CA ASP A 218 -33.68 7.84 14.37
C ASP A 218 -34.53 8.52 13.29
N HIS A 219 -34.27 8.23 12.01
CA HIS A 219 -34.87 8.94 10.88
C HIS A 219 -35.73 8.06 9.97
N GLY A 220 -35.74 6.72 10.14
CA GLY A 220 -36.46 5.79 9.28
C GLY A 220 -35.89 5.63 7.88
N VAL A 221 -34.69 6.17 7.61
CA VAL A 221 -34.04 6.18 6.29
C VAL A 221 -32.85 5.24 6.29
N ASP A 222 -32.76 4.36 5.31
CA ASP A 222 -31.70 3.40 5.13
C ASP A 222 -30.61 3.97 4.18
N LEU A 223 -29.50 4.42 4.75
CA LEU A 223 -28.37 5.02 4.03
C LEU A 223 -27.59 4.00 3.17
N SER A 224 -27.72 2.70 3.43
CA SER A 224 -27.02 1.66 2.66
C SER A 224 -27.40 1.61 1.18
N LYS A 225 -28.50 2.25 0.80
CA LYS A 225 -29.01 2.33 -0.57
C LYS A 225 -28.50 3.55 -1.34
N ASP A 226 -27.78 4.44 -0.68
CA ASP A 226 -27.22 5.67 -1.25
C ASP A 226 -25.70 5.56 -1.32
N ASN A 227 -25.16 5.31 -2.53
CA ASN A 227 -23.72 5.14 -2.75
C ASN A 227 -22.90 6.35 -2.30
N MET A 228 -23.42 7.57 -2.46
CA MET A 228 -22.74 8.79 -2.04
C MET A 228 -22.71 8.90 -0.51
N ALA A 229 -23.83 8.57 0.16
CA ALA A 229 -23.88 8.52 1.62
C ALA A 229 -22.92 7.46 2.15
N MET A 230 -22.91 6.25 1.59
CA MET A 230 -22.00 5.18 2.00
C MET A 230 -20.54 5.56 1.84
N GLN A 231 -20.16 6.25 0.76
CA GLN A 231 -18.79 6.73 0.57
C GLN A 231 -18.40 7.77 1.64
N ARG A 232 -19.31 8.69 1.98
CA ARG A 232 -19.09 9.68 3.05
C ARG A 232 -19.00 9.01 4.42
N LEU A 233 -19.82 7.98 4.67
CA LEU A 233 -19.76 7.18 5.90
C LEU A 233 -18.41 6.46 6.02
N LYS A 234 -17.89 5.88 4.93
CA LYS A 234 -16.58 5.21 4.92
C LYS A 234 -15.45 6.18 5.30
N GLU A 235 -15.43 7.36 4.71
CA GLU A 235 -14.41 8.37 5.05
C GLU A 235 -14.52 8.86 6.49
N ALA A 236 -15.75 9.02 6.98
CA ALA A 236 -15.99 9.43 8.36
C ALA A 236 -15.65 8.33 9.37
N ALA A 237 -15.90 7.06 9.04
CA ALA A 237 -15.55 5.90 9.86
C ALA A 237 -14.03 5.75 9.97
N GLU A 238 -13.29 5.78 8.84
CA GLU A 238 -11.83 5.77 8.82
C GLU A 238 -11.24 6.89 9.67
N LYS A 239 -11.76 8.12 9.51
CA LYS A 239 -11.34 9.28 10.29
C LYS A 239 -11.62 9.08 11.78
N ALA A 240 -12.81 8.62 12.14
CA ALA A 240 -13.19 8.38 13.54
C ALA A 240 -12.30 7.32 14.20
N LYS A 241 -11.99 6.21 13.50
CA LYS A 241 -11.05 5.18 13.95
C LYS A 241 -9.67 5.78 14.26
N ILE A 242 -9.13 6.61 13.35
CA ILE A 242 -7.84 7.27 13.54
C ILE A 242 -7.88 8.22 14.75
N GLU A 243 -8.91 9.05 14.86
CA GLU A 243 -9.06 9.99 15.98
C GLU A 243 -9.20 9.26 17.33
N LEU A 244 -9.98 8.18 17.38
CA LEU A 244 -10.18 7.37 18.59
C LEU A 244 -8.91 6.65 19.04
N SER A 245 -7.89 6.55 18.22
CA SER A 245 -6.57 6.08 18.64
C SER A 245 -5.87 7.10 19.56
N GLN A 246 -6.22 8.39 19.46
CA GLN A 246 -5.61 9.48 20.24
C GLN A 246 -6.53 10.03 21.33
N VAL A 247 -7.85 10.14 21.05
CA VAL A 247 -8.83 10.75 21.97
C VAL A 247 -9.85 9.73 22.46
N ALA A 248 -10.51 10.00 23.59
CA ALA A 248 -11.49 9.11 24.19
C ALA A 248 -12.86 9.12 23.48
N GLN A 249 -13.15 10.17 22.72
CA GLN A 249 -14.39 10.31 21.95
C GLN A 249 -14.19 11.23 20.76
N THR A 250 -14.99 11.01 19.70
CA THR A 250 -15.03 11.85 18.50
C THR A 250 -16.45 12.08 18.04
N GLN A 251 -16.70 13.22 17.38
CA GLN A 251 -17.99 13.55 16.78
C GLN A 251 -17.94 13.26 15.28
N ILE A 252 -18.88 12.45 14.80
CA ILE A 252 -19.09 12.17 13.39
C ILE A 252 -20.23 13.05 12.91
N ASN A 253 -19.88 14.13 12.20
CA ASN A 253 -20.86 15.11 11.69
C ASN A 253 -20.81 15.15 10.17
N LEU A 254 -21.89 14.71 9.53
CA LEU A 254 -22.06 14.70 8.08
C LEU A 254 -23.32 15.47 7.70
N PRO A 255 -23.21 16.79 7.51
CA PRO A 255 -24.34 17.61 7.07
C PRO A 255 -24.81 17.20 5.68
N PHE A 256 -26.13 17.24 5.44
CA PHE A 256 -26.73 16.88 4.16
C PHE A 256 -26.34 15.48 3.69
N ILE A 257 -26.45 14.49 4.59
CA ILE A 257 -26.07 13.10 4.28
C ILE A 257 -27.00 12.50 3.25
N THR A 258 -28.28 12.82 3.34
CA THR A 258 -29.34 12.45 2.38
C THR A 258 -30.47 13.46 2.41
N ALA A 259 -31.45 13.31 1.51
CA ALA A 259 -32.65 14.14 1.48
C ALA A 259 -33.92 13.28 1.35
N THR A 260 -35.00 13.73 1.97
CA THR A 260 -36.35 13.16 1.86
C THR A 260 -37.32 14.21 1.34
N ASP A 261 -38.56 13.83 1.11
CA ASP A 261 -39.64 14.79 0.74
C ASP A 261 -39.86 15.86 1.79
N ALA A 262 -39.49 15.59 3.05
CA ALA A 262 -39.56 16.54 4.16
C ALA A 262 -38.36 17.49 4.26
N GLY A 263 -37.33 17.28 3.43
CA GLY A 263 -36.11 18.09 3.39
C GLY A 263 -34.83 17.32 3.62
N PRO A 264 -33.69 18.03 3.71
CA PRO A 264 -32.39 17.41 3.93
C PRO A 264 -32.26 16.86 5.36
N LEU A 265 -31.56 15.74 5.48
CA LEU A 265 -31.23 15.12 6.75
C LEU A 265 -29.72 15.21 7.01
N HIS A 266 -29.36 15.33 8.27
CA HIS A 266 -27.99 15.47 8.75
C HIS A 266 -27.69 14.31 9.69
N LEU A 267 -26.44 13.80 9.64
CA LEU A 267 -25.96 12.80 10.57
C LEU A 267 -25.02 13.49 11.57
N ASP A 268 -25.31 13.32 12.86
CA ASP A 268 -24.49 13.87 13.95
C ASP A 268 -24.50 12.91 15.13
N TYR A 269 -23.41 12.13 15.27
CA TYR A 269 -23.26 11.15 16.34
C TYR A 269 -21.92 11.29 17.05
N ASN A 270 -21.94 11.07 18.37
CA ASN A 270 -20.73 10.95 19.17
C ASN A 270 -20.36 9.48 19.32
N LEU A 271 -19.13 9.13 18.93
CA LEU A 271 -18.56 7.81 19.11
C LEU A 271 -17.47 7.87 20.19
N THR A 272 -17.63 7.06 21.25
CA THR A 272 -16.60 6.90 22.26
C THR A 272 -15.68 5.73 21.92
N ARG A 273 -14.40 5.80 22.38
CA ARG A 273 -13.45 4.68 22.24
C ARG A 273 -14.01 3.39 22.88
N ALA A 274 -14.66 3.49 24.05
CA ALA A 274 -15.26 2.33 24.69
C ALA A 274 -16.32 1.67 23.82
N LYS A 275 -17.21 2.45 23.17
CA LYS A 275 -18.22 1.92 22.25
C LYS A 275 -17.59 1.33 20.99
N PHE A 276 -16.57 1.97 20.46
CA PHE A 276 -15.79 1.47 19.32
C PHE A 276 -15.14 0.13 19.64
N GLN A 277 -14.49 -0.01 20.81
CA GLN A 277 -13.87 -1.26 21.26
C GLN A 277 -14.89 -2.36 21.53
N GLU A 278 -16.06 -2.03 22.08
CA GLU A 278 -17.15 -2.98 22.29
C GLU A 278 -17.62 -3.61 20.98
N MET A 279 -17.91 -2.79 19.95
CA MET A 279 -18.44 -3.30 18.67
C MET A 279 -17.40 -3.95 17.77
N THR A 280 -16.12 -3.86 18.11
CA THR A 280 -15.00 -4.45 17.34
C THR A 280 -14.21 -5.50 18.14
N SER A 281 -14.74 -5.94 19.29
CA SER A 281 -14.03 -6.87 20.18
C SER A 281 -13.76 -8.23 19.55
N ASP A 282 -14.65 -8.70 18.69
CA ASP A 282 -14.49 -9.93 17.91
C ASP A 282 -13.33 -9.86 16.91
N LEU A 283 -13.08 -8.68 16.32
CA LEU A 283 -11.95 -8.47 15.42
C LEU A 283 -10.60 -8.53 16.16
N ILE A 284 -10.57 -8.03 17.39
CA ILE A 284 -9.39 -8.15 18.27
C ILE A 284 -9.10 -9.61 18.61
N GLU A 285 -10.14 -10.39 18.94
CA GLU A 285 -9.96 -11.82 19.25
C GLU A 285 -9.52 -12.66 18.04
N ARG A 286 -9.86 -12.27 16.81
CA ARG A 286 -9.34 -12.90 15.59
C ARG A 286 -7.82 -12.79 15.45
N CYS A 287 -7.18 -11.81 16.06
CA CYS A 287 -5.72 -11.69 16.07
C CYS A 287 -5.04 -12.70 17.01
N ARG A 288 -5.73 -13.19 18.04
CA ARG A 288 -5.17 -14.07 19.08
C ARG A 288 -4.71 -15.42 18.52
N VAL A 289 -5.57 -16.08 17.76
CA VAL A 289 -5.30 -17.44 17.27
C VAL A 289 -4.06 -17.52 16.37
N PRO A 290 -3.90 -16.67 15.33
CA PRO A 290 -2.69 -16.65 14.52
C PRO A 290 -1.43 -16.34 15.34
N PHE A 291 -1.53 -15.46 16.35
CA PHE A 291 -0.43 -15.14 17.25
C PHE A 291 0.05 -16.37 18.03
N GLU A 292 -0.87 -17.10 18.66
CA GLU A 292 -0.55 -18.30 19.45
C GLU A 292 0.01 -19.42 18.56
N GLN A 293 -0.53 -19.58 17.35
CA GLN A 293 -0.04 -20.54 16.37
C GLN A 293 1.37 -20.21 15.88
N ALA A 294 1.67 -18.94 15.60
CA ALA A 294 3.01 -18.54 15.17
C ALA A 294 4.08 -18.88 16.22
N LEU A 295 3.82 -18.58 17.49
CA LEU A 295 4.74 -18.95 18.57
C LEU A 295 4.89 -20.46 18.72
N SER A 296 3.78 -21.20 18.68
CA SER A 296 3.77 -22.66 18.79
C SER A 296 4.57 -23.33 17.69
N ASP A 297 4.36 -22.92 16.44
CA ASP A 297 5.04 -23.50 15.27
C ASP A 297 6.53 -23.14 15.24
N ALA A 298 6.90 -21.96 15.73
CA ALA A 298 8.29 -21.58 15.89
C ALA A 298 9.00 -22.34 17.02
N GLY A 299 8.26 -23.01 17.90
CA GLY A 299 8.79 -23.70 19.08
C GLY A 299 9.20 -22.75 20.20
N PHE A 300 8.74 -21.50 20.18
CA PHE A 300 9.04 -20.48 21.17
C PHE A 300 7.90 -20.26 22.17
N THR A 301 8.27 -19.90 23.38
CA THR A 301 7.36 -19.34 24.37
C THR A 301 7.39 -17.81 24.29
N LYS A 302 6.34 -17.16 24.79
CA LYS A 302 6.28 -15.68 24.83
C LYS A 302 7.46 -15.02 25.57
N ASP A 303 8.05 -15.72 26.54
CA ASP A 303 9.17 -15.20 27.36
C ASP A 303 10.51 -15.20 26.58
N GLN A 304 10.60 -15.99 25.50
CA GLN A 304 11.77 -16.08 24.61
C GLN A 304 11.77 -15.03 23.51
N VAL A 305 10.65 -14.31 23.32
CA VAL A 305 10.59 -13.19 22.38
C VAL A 305 11.32 -11.98 22.97
N ASP A 306 12.38 -11.50 22.34
CA ASP A 306 13.17 -10.36 22.82
C ASP A 306 12.49 -9.04 22.49
N HIS A 307 12.01 -8.90 21.27
CA HIS A 307 11.38 -7.68 20.78
C HIS A 307 10.08 -7.97 20.01
N VAL A 308 9.14 -7.04 20.15
CA VAL A 308 7.88 -7.05 19.39
C VAL A 308 7.83 -5.80 18.53
N ILE A 309 7.74 -6.00 17.21
CA ILE A 309 7.67 -4.92 16.22
C ILE A 309 6.22 -4.83 15.74
N LEU A 310 5.64 -3.63 15.85
CA LEU A 310 4.33 -3.33 15.31
C LEU A 310 4.45 -2.74 13.91
N VAL A 311 3.71 -3.31 12.97
CA VAL A 311 3.65 -2.92 11.57
C VAL A 311 2.20 -2.70 11.17
N GLY A 312 1.97 -1.82 10.19
CA GLY A 312 0.64 -1.47 9.71
C GLY A 312 -0.07 -0.42 10.56
N GLY A 313 -0.80 0.48 9.91
CA GLY A 313 -1.45 1.62 10.55
C GLY A 313 -2.48 1.24 11.62
N SER A 314 -3.10 0.06 11.52
CA SER A 314 -4.09 -0.42 12.48
C SER A 314 -3.50 -0.80 13.83
N THR A 315 -2.19 -1.06 13.93
CA THR A 315 -1.49 -1.29 15.20
C THR A 315 -1.39 -0.03 16.09
N ARG A 316 -1.76 1.13 15.56
CA ARG A 316 -1.86 2.37 16.34
C ARG A 316 -3.08 2.39 17.27
N MET A 317 -4.06 1.50 17.05
CA MET A 317 -5.23 1.37 17.93
C MET A 317 -4.83 0.89 19.32
N PRO A 318 -5.24 1.58 20.41
CA PRO A 318 -4.89 1.19 21.77
C PRO A 318 -5.26 -0.26 22.11
N ALA A 319 -6.44 -0.74 21.68
CA ALA A 319 -6.87 -2.12 21.93
C ALA A 319 -5.93 -3.16 21.32
N VAL A 320 -5.30 -2.87 20.16
CA VAL A 320 -4.30 -3.75 19.54
C VAL A 320 -3.01 -3.75 20.35
N GLN A 321 -2.54 -2.57 20.79
CA GLN A 321 -1.35 -2.48 21.63
C GLN A 321 -1.53 -3.17 22.97
N ASP A 322 -2.71 -3.04 23.58
CA ASP A 322 -3.07 -3.72 24.82
C ASP A 322 -3.10 -5.24 24.62
N LEU A 323 -3.69 -5.74 23.51
CA LEU A 323 -3.68 -7.16 23.16
C LEU A 323 -2.24 -7.69 23.03
N VAL A 324 -1.39 -7.01 22.28
CA VAL A 324 0.01 -7.43 22.07
C VAL A 324 0.76 -7.49 23.40
N LYS A 325 0.55 -6.49 24.26
CA LYS A 325 1.16 -6.45 25.60
C LYS A 325 0.64 -7.61 26.50
N ASP A 326 -0.65 -7.92 26.44
CA ASP A 326 -1.23 -9.02 27.21
C ASP A 326 -0.70 -10.38 26.73
N LEU A 327 -0.54 -10.55 25.41
CA LEU A 327 -0.05 -11.78 24.81
C LEU A 327 1.44 -12.01 25.08
N THR A 328 2.26 -10.97 24.99
CA THR A 328 3.73 -11.08 25.09
C THR A 328 4.29 -10.73 26.47
N GLY A 329 3.53 -9.99 27.27
CA GLY A 329 4.04 -9.40 28.52
C GLY A 329 5.05 -8.28 28.32
N ARG A 330 5.26 -7.82 27.08
CA ARG A 330 6.27 -6.81 26.70
C ARG A 330 5.63 -5.58 26.07
N GLU A 331 6.26 -4.44 26.26
CA GLU A 331 5.90 -3.23 25.50
C GLU A 331 6.43 -3.37 24.07
N PRO A 332 5.62 -3.08 23.04
CA PRO A 332 6.08 -3.06 21.65
C PRO A 332 7.23 -2.06 21.45
N HIS A 333 8.17 -2.40 20.57
CA HIS A 333 9.26 -1.52 20.20
C HIS A 333 8.75 -0.25 19.53
N LYS A 334 9.28 0.93 19.96
CA LYS A 334 8.80 2.26 19.50
C LYS A 334 9.75 2.95 18.51
N GLY A 335 10.84 2.28 18.12
CA GLY A 335 11.89 2.87 17.29
C GLY A 335 11.60 2.93 15.79
N VAL A 336 10.55 2.25 15.31
CA VAL A 336 10.21 2.18 13.88
C VAL A 336 8.86 2.82 13.59
N ASN A 337 8.74 3.43 12.41
CA ASN A 337 7.45 3.91 11.93
C ASN A 337 6.68 2.74 11.28
N PRO A 338 5.53 2.31 11.85
CA PRO A 338 4.78 1.15 11.36
C PRO A 338 4.23 1.32 9.94
N ASP A 339 4.15 2.55 9.42
CA ASP A 339 3.66 2.83 8.06
C ASP A 339 4.79 2.82 7.02
N GLU A 340 6.06 2.82 7.41
CA GLU A 340 7.22 3.03 6.52
C GLU A 340 8.24 1.89 6.57
N VAL A 341 8.32 1.19 7.69
CA VAL A 341 9.36 0.19 7.97
C VAL A 341 9.42 -0.93 6.91
N VAL A 342 8.28 -1.32 6.38
CA VAL A 342 8.16 -2.35 5.33
C VAL A 342 8.83 -1.91 4.02
N ALA A 343 8.54 -0.69 3.56
CA ALA A 343 9.16 -0.14 2.36
C ALA A 343 10.68 0.05 2.51
N MET A 344 11.12 0.46 3.72
CA MET A 344 12.54 0.58 4.05
C MET A 344 13.25 -0.78 3.96
N GLY A 345 12.68 -1.84 4.54
CA GLY A 345 13.22 -3.18 4.43
C GLY A 345 13.24 -3.72 3.00
N ALA A 346 12.21 -3.44 2.21
CA ALA A 346 12.19 -3.77 0.80
C ALA A 346 13.29 -3.04 0.01
N ALA A 347 13.62 -1.79 0.36
CA ALA A 347 14.73 -1.06 -0.25
C ALA A 347 16.10 -1.65 0.13
N ILE A 348 16.28 -2.06 1.40
CA ILE A 348 17.48 -2.78 1.84
C ILE A 348 17.63 -4.08 1.04
N GLN A 349 16.56 -4.87 0.89
CA GLN A 349 16.57 -6.09 0.10
C GLN A 349 16.92 -5.82 -1.37
N ALA A 350 16.43 -4.72 -1.96
CA ALA A 350 16.83 -4.31 -3.30
C ALA A 350 18.33 -4.02 -3.37
N GLY A 351 18.90 -3.38 -2.36
CA GLY A 351 20.33 -3.14 -2.24
C GLY A 351 21.15 -4.43 -2.09
N VAL A 352 20.68 -5.39 -1.32
CA VAL A 352 21.31 -6.73 -1.20
C VAL A 352 21.37 -7.40 -2.57
N LEU A 353 20.27 -7.43 -3.31
CA LEU A 353 20.19 -8.04 -4.64
C LEU A 353 21.04 -7.31 -5.70
N LYS A 354 21.30 -6.02 -5.51
CA LYS A 354 22.18 -5.21 -6.37
C LYS A 354 23.65 -5.27 -5.96
N GLY A 355 23.95 -5.81 -4.75
CA GLY A 355 25.29 -5.86 -4.17
C GLY A 355 25.73 -4.57 -3.49
N ASP A 356 24.82 -3.62 -3.29
CA ASP A 356 25.06 -2.36 -2.57
C ASP A 356 25.13 -2.59 -1.04
N VAL A 357 24.36 -3.56 -0.53
CA VAL A 357 24.38 -4.03 0.86
C VAL A 357 25.00 -5.43 0.88
N LYS A 358 25.93 -5.65 1.80
CA LYS A 358 26.67 -6.92 1.96
C LYS A 358 26.40 -7.50 3.34
N ASP A 359 26.70 -8.79 3.47
CA ASP A 359 26.66 -9.52 4.74
C ASP A 359 25.24 -9.62 5.36
N VAL A 360 24.21 -9.62 4.50
CA VAL A 360 22.81 -9.86 4.87
C VAL A 360 22.29 -11.07 4.12
N LEU A 361 21.79 -12.06 4.87
CA LEU A 361 21.13 -13.26 4.34
C LEU A 361 19.71 -13.33 4.88
N LEU A 362 18.75 -13.42 3.97
CA LEU A 362 17.35 -13.55 4.30
C LEU A 362 16.85 -14.95 3.95
N LEU A 363 16.34 -15.66 4.94
CA LEU A 363 15.71 -16.97 4.83
C LEU A 363 14.23 -16.84 5.21
N ASP A 364 13.37 -16.94 4.21
CA ASP A 364 11.92 -16.87 4.38
C ASP A 364 11.28 -18.27 4.41
N VAL A 365 9.99 -18.39 4.68
CA VAL A 365 9.28 -19.67 4.78
C VAL A 365 8.01 -19.68 3.93
N THR A 366 7.59 -20.90 3.53
CA THR A 366 6.25 -21.08 2.94
C THR A 366 5.17 -21.04 4.03
N PRO A 367 4.10 -20.22 3.88
CA PRO A 367 3.10 -20.07 4.93
C PRO A 367 2.15 -21.26 5.08
N LEU A 368 2.01 -22.06 4.02
CA LEU A 368 1.07 -23.20 3.96
C LEU A 368 1.76 -24.43 3.38
N SER A 369 1.31 -25.61 3.82
CA SER A 369 1.76 -26.88 3.30
C SER A 369 1.33 -27.07 1.84
N LEU A 370 2.19 -27.72 1.07
CA LEU A 370 1.98 -28.06 -0.34
C LEU A 370 2.00 -29.56 -0.52
N GLY A 371 1.12 -30.06 -1.36
CA GLY A 371 1.01 -31.49 -1.61
C GLY A 371 0.19 -31.82 -2.85
N ILE A 372 -0.10 -33.10 -3.02
CA ILE A 372 -0.96 -33.60 -4.08
C ILE A 372 -2.08 -34.46 -3.53
N GLU A 373 -3.17 -34.54 -4.31
CA GLU A 373 -4.23 -35.52 -4.05
C GLU A 373 -3.74 -36.92 -4.36
N THR A 374 -3.97 -37.83 -3.43
CA THR A 374 -3.69 -39.26 -3.57
C THR A 374 -4.99 -40.07 -3.43
N LYS A 375 -4.88 -41.40 -3.62
CA LYS A 375 -6.03 -42.30 -3.63
C LYS A 375 -6.91 -42.10 -2.38
N GLY A 376 -8.23 -41.97 -2.61
CA GLY A 376 -9.21 -41.74 -1.55
C GLY A 376 -9.48 -40.28 -1.23
N GLY A 377 -9.00 -39.35 -2.09
CA GLY A 377 -9.20 -37.91 -1.89
C GLY A 377 -8.38 -37.33 -0.73
N VAL A 378 -7.26 -37.97 -0.40
CA VAL A 378 -6.37 -37.53 0.70
C VAL A 378 -5.31 -36.58 0.15
N MET A 379 -5.03 -35.49 0.88
CA MET A 379 -3.87 -34.64 0.60
C MET A 379 -2.61 -35.24 1.22
N THR A 380 -1.67 -35.62 0.35
CA THR A 380 -0.33 -36.04 0.79
C THR A 380 0.60 -34.84 0.69
N LYS A 381 1.07 -34.36 1.84
CA LYS A 381 1.98 -33.22 1.93
C LYS A 381 3.39 -33.61 1.52
N LEU A 382 4.02 -32.81 0.65
CA LEU A 382 5.42 -32.93 0.25
C LEU A 382 6.27 -31.86 0.94
N ILE A 383 5.73 -30.66 1.06
CA ILE A 383 6.39 -29.53 1.75
C ILE A 383 5.44 -29.09 2.88
N GLU A 384 5.92 -29.15 4.09
CA GLU A 384 5.18 -28.68 5.27
C GLU A 384 5.22 -27.15 5.35
N ARG A 385 4.20 -26.54 5.96
CA ARG A 385 4.23 -25.11 6.27
C ARG A 385 5.46 -24.74 7.09
N ASN A 386 5.87 -23.51 7.02
CA ASN A 386 7.07 -22.98 7.68
C ASN A 386 8.39 -23.67 7.23
N THR A 387 8.39 -24.33 6.06
CA THR A 387 9.63 -24.80 5.45
C THR A 387 10.37 -23.63 4.83
N THR A 388 11.65 -23.48 5.14
CA THR A 388 12.52 -22.44 4.59
C THR A 388 12.59 -22.49 3.08
N ILE A 389 12.49 -21.35 2.41
CA ILE A 389 12.58 -21.18 0.96
C ILE A 389 13.82 -20.36 0.55
N PRO A 390 14.42 -20.62 -0.62
CA PRO A 390 13.97 -21.58 -1.65
C PRO A 390 14.17 -23.04 -1.22
N THR A 391 13.26 -23.93 -1.67
CA THR A 391 13.33 -25.35 -1.34
C THR A 391 12.87 -26.22 -2.49
N ARG A 392 13.39 -27.46 -2.54
CA ARG A 392 12.99 -28.47 -3.52
C ARG A 392 12.78 -29.80 -2.82
N LYS A 393 11.61 -30.41 -3.04
CA LYS A 393 11.25 -31.73 -2.50
C LYS A 393 10.74 -32.62 -3.61
N THR A 394 11.16 -33.88 -3.56
CA THR A 394 10.80 -34.90 -4.56
C THR A 394 10.33 -36.16 -3.85
N GLU A 395 9.15 -36.64 -4.24
CA GLU A 395 8.56 -37.89 -3.75
C GLU A 395 8.16 -38.79 -4.91
N VAL A 396 8.17 -40.12 -4.67
CA VAL A 396 7.82 -41.12 -5.68
C VAL A 396 6.45 -41.69 -5.40
N PHE A 397 5.57 -41.54 -6.37
CA PHE A 397 4.21 -42.08 -6.36
C PHE A 397 4.06 -43.19 -7.36
N THR A 398 2.92 -43.87 -7.37
CA THR A 398 2.62 -44.95 -8.28
C THR A 398 1.18 -44.89 -8.77
N THR A 399 0.84 -45.73 -9.77
CA THR A 399 -0.51 -45.83 -10.31
C THR A 399 -1.46 -46.52 -9.35
N ALA A 400 -2.72 -46.08 -9.35
CA ALA A 400 -3.79 -46.64 -8.52
C ALA A 400 -4.48 -47.84 -9.14
N ASP A 401 -4.46 -47.93 -10.49
CA ASP A 401 -5.14 -48.97 -11.27
C ASP A 401 -4.17 -49.71 -12.23
N ASP A 402 -4.56 -50.95 -12.62
CA ASP A 402 -3.80 -51.73 -13.60
C ASP A 402 -3.91 -51.11 -14.98
N ASN A 403 -2.76 -51.08 -15.71
CA ASN A 403 -2.66 -50.54 -17.08
C ASN A 403 -3.16 -49.07 -17.20
N GLN A 404 -3.01 -48.26 -16.18
CA GLN A 404 -3.36 -46.85 -16.17
C GLN A 404 -2.50 -46.07 -17.18
N PRO A 405 -3.10 -45.44 -18.21
CA PRO A 405 -2.32 -44.82 -19.31
C PRO A 405 -1.83 -43.42 -18.95
N SER A 406 -2.38 -42.81 -17.89
CA SER A 406 -2.02 -41.46 -17.44
C SER A 406 -2.23 -41.32 -15.94
N VAL A 407 -1.52 -40.35 -15.34
CA VAL A 407 -1.69 -39.95 -13.93
C VAL A 407 -2.04 -38.45 -13.90
N GLU A 408 -3.13 -38.09 -13.25
CA GLU A 408 -3.47 -36.71 -12.96
C GLU A 408 -2.75 -36.28 -11.68
N ILE A 409 -2.02 -35.18 -11.75
CA ILE A 409 -1.38 -34.54 -10.62
C ILE A 409 -2.26 -33.35 -10.23
N HIS A 410 -2.97 -33.47 -9.11
CA HIS A 410 -3.78 -32.42 -8.53
C HIS A 410 -2.99 -31.75 -7.40
N VAL A 411 -2.47 -30.54 -7.67
CA VAL A 411 -1.63 -29.78 -6.76
C VAL A 411 -2.50 -28.99 -5.78
N LEU A 412 -2.19 -29.12 -4.51
CA LEU A 412 -2.98 -28.59 -3.39
C LEU A 412 -2.12 -27.74 -2.45
N GLN A 413 -2.74 -26.74 -1.85
CA GLN A 413 -2.17 -25.92 -0.79
C GLN A 413 -3.15 -25.84 0.40
N GLY A 414 -2.66 -26.07 1.61
CA GLY A 414 -3.45 -25.99 2.84
C GLY A 414 -3.09 -27.02 3.87
N GLU A 415 -3.83 -27.04 4.99
CA GLU A 415 -3.53 -27.87 6.15
C GLU A 415 -4.53 -29.02 6.37
N ARG A 416 -5.58 -29.10 5.54
CA ARG A 416 -6.63 -30.12 5.68
C ARG A 416 -6.15 -31.46 5.12
N GLU A 417 -6.53 -32.55 5.78
CA GLU A 417 -6.15 -33.91 5.35
C GLU A 417 -6.85 -34.39 4.07
N MET A 418 -8.05 -33.84 3.79
CA MET A 418 -8.80 -34.19 2.59
C MET A 418 -8.59 -33.14 1.49
N ALA A 419 -8.37 -33.60 0.25
CA ALA A 419 -8.09 -32.77 -0.91
C ALA A 419 -9.14 -31.69 -1.17
N ASP A 420 -10.42 -32.04 -1.08
CA ASP A 420 -11.56 -31.14 -1.34
C ASP A 420 -11.63 -29.92 -0.40
N PHE A 421 -10.94 -29.97 0.73
CA PHE A 421 -10.93 -28.88 1.71
C PHE A 421 -9.66 -28.00 1.65
N ASN A 422 -8.80 -28.28 0.69
CA ASN A 422 -7.59 -27.51 0.42
C ASN A 422 -7.74 -26.70 -0.87
N LYS A 423 -6.94 -25.65 -1.02
CA LYS A 423 -6.92 -24.85 -2.23
C LYS A 423 -6.28 -25.62 -3.37
N THR A 424 -7.00 -25.76 -4.49
CA THR A 424 -6.41 -26.26 -5.75
C THR A 424 -5.51 -25.19 -6.34
N LEU A 425 -4.24 -25.48 -6.49
CA LEU A 425 -3.30 -24.63 -7.20
C LEU A 425 -3.29 -24.92 -8.71
N GLY A 426 -3.48 -26.18 -9.10
CA GLY A 426 -3.56 -26.57 -10.50
C GLY A 426 -3.71 -28.07 -10.68
N LYS A 427 -4.04 -28.47 -11.90
CA LYS A 427 -4.12 -29.87 -12.32
C LYS A 427 -3.40 -30.06 -13.66
N PHE A 428 -2.62 -31.12 -13.77
CA PHE A 428 -2.00 -31.52 -15.03
C PHE A 428 -1.88 -33.05 -15.12
N GLN A 429 -1.70 -33.57 -16.32
CA GLN A 429 -1.65 -35.01 -16.56
C GLN A 429 -0.31 -35.43 -17.14
N LEU A 430 0.29 -36.45 -16.55
CA LEU A 430 1.38 -37.19 -17.14
C LEU A 430 0.75 -38.34 -17.96
N VAL A 431 0.89 -38.28 -19.27
CA VAL A 431 0.25 -39.20 -20.23
C VAL A 431 1.26 -40.20 -20.83
N ASP A 432 0.72 -41.19 -21.57
CA ASP A 432 1.49 -42.23 -22.28
C ASP A 432 2.38 -43.05 -21.34
N LEU A 433 1.86 -43.43 -20.20
CA LEU A 433 2.52 -44.41 -19.33
C LEU A 433 2.45 -45.81 -19.96
N PRO A 434 3.55 -46.60 -19.89
CA PRO A 434 3.53 -47.98 -20.35
C PRO A 434 2.51 -48.80 -19.55
N PRO A 435 1.78 -49.75 -20.21
CA PRO A 435 0.90 -50.66 -19.50
C PRO A 435 1.68 -51.47 -18.46
N ALA A 436 1.29 -51.39 -17.22
CA ALA A 436 1.88 -52.12 -16.10
C ALA A 436 0.84 -52.38 -15.00
N PRO A 437 1.01 -53.41 -14.16
CA PRO A 437 0.19 -53.57 -12.97
C PRO A 437 0.29 -52.35 -12.04
N ARG A 438 -0.79 -52.03 -11.32
CA ARG A 438 -0.79 -50.99 -10.30
C ARG A 438 0.37 -51.15 -9.31
N GLY A 439 0.95 -50.07 -8.88
CA GLY A 439 2.05 -50.05 -7.92
C GLY A 439 3.44 -50.25 -8.56
N ILE A 440 3.54 -50.58 -9.88
CA ILE A 440 4.82 -50.79 -10.56
C ILE A 440 5.39 -49.49 -11.17
N PRO A 441 4.60 -48.62 -11.87
CA PRO A 441 5.11 -47.35 -12.38
C PRO A 441 5.62 -46.45 -11.26
N GLN A 442 6.76 -45.81 -11.48
CA GLN A 442 7.37 -44.89 -10.54
C GLN A 442 7.27 -43.46 -11.09
N ILE A 443 6.35 -42.68 -10.54
CA ILE A 443 6.11 -41.30 -10.91
C ILE A 443 6.78 -40.42 -9.88
N GLU A 444 7.85 -39.76 -10.28
CA GLU A 444 8.58 -38.81 -9.47
C GLU A 444 7.89 -37.44 -9.55
N VAL A 445 7.34 -36.95 -8.44
CA VAL A 445 6.73 -35.63 -8.34
C VAL A 445 7.67 -34.73 -7.56
N THR A 446 8.03 -33.61 -8.17
CA THR A 446 8.95 -32.64 -7.62
C THR A 446 8.22 -31.30 -7.42
N PHE A 447 8.28 -30.76 -6.20
CA PHE A 447 7.92 -29.39 -5.87
C PHE A 447 9.20 -28.58 -5.76
N ASP A 448 9.23 -27.43 -6.43
CA ASP A 448 10.34 -26.49 -6.45
C ASP A 448 9.78 -25.09 -6.14
N ILE A 449 10.14 -24.53 -4.98
CA ILE A 449 9.72 -23.20 -4.54
C ILE A 449 10.90 -22.26 -4.65
N ASP A 450 10.73 -21.20 -5.42
CA ASP A 450 11.77 -20.18 -5.58
C ASP A 450 11.84 -19.22 -4.35
N ALA A 451 12.80 -18.30 -4.38
CA ALA A 451 12.98 -17.31 -3.32
C ALA A 451 11.82 -16.29 -3.22
N ASN A 452 10.91 -16.23 -4.19
CA ASN A 452 9.70 -15.40 -4.17
C ASN A 452 8.49 -16.14 -3.58
N GLY A 453 8.65 -17.45 -3.27
CA GLY A 453 7.56 -18.31 -2.85
C GLY A 453 6.71 -18.83 -4.01
N ILE A 454 7.17 -18.70 -5.26
CA ILE A 454 6.46 -19.21 -6.45
C ILE A 454 6.75 -20.68 -6.62
N VAL A 455 5.69 -21.47 -6.79
CA VAL A 455 5.73 -22.93 -6.81
C VAL A 455 5.73 -23.47 -8.25
N ASN A 456 6.70 -24.32 -8.56
CA ASN A 456 6.73 -25.13 -9.76
C ASN A 456 6.58 -26.62 -9.39
N VAL A 457 5.71 -27.32 -10.08
CA VAL A 457 5.51 -28.76 -9.86
C VAL A 457 5.76 -29.52 -11.15
N SER A 458 6.59 -30.56 -11.08
CA SER A 458 6.82 -31.45 -12.18
C SER A 458 6.53 -32.89 -11.81
N ALA A 459 6.09 -33.70 -12.79
CA ALA A 459 5.91 -35.12 -12.66
C ALA A 459 6.65 -35.84 -13.78
N LYS A 460 7.47 -36.86 -13.42
CA LYS A 460 8.31 -37.61 -14.34
C LYS A 460 8.14 -39.10 -14.13
N ASP A 461 7.86 -39.81 -15.20
CA ASP A 461 7.96 -41.28 -15.20
C ASP A 461 9.42 -41.74 -15.29
N ARG A 462 9.88 -42.43 -14.27
CA ARG A 462 11.28 -42.91 -14.19
C ARG A 462 11.64 -43.92 -15.28
N ALA A 463 10.67 -44.70 -15.75
CA ALA A 463 10.92 -45.75 -16.75
C ALA A 463 11.09 -45.15 -18.15
N THR A 464 10.25 -44.18 -18.55
CA THR A 464 10.28 -43.61 -19.90
C THR A 464 10.99 -42.26 -19.95
N SER A 465 11.31 -41.67 -18.80
CA SER A 465 11.83 -40.31 -18.67
C SER A 465 10.88 -39.21 -19.20
N LYS A 466 9.62 -39.55 -19.50
CA LYS A 466 8.60 -38.55 -19.84
C LYS A 466 8.32 -37.67 -18.64
N GLU A 467 8.25 -36.38 -18.88
CA GLU A 467 8.05 -35.36 -17.86
C GLU A 467 6.97 -34.36 -18.30
N GLN A 468 6.15 -33.96 -17.37
CA GLN A 468 5.22 -32.84 -17.48
C GLN A 468 5.41 -31.94 -16.28
N SER A 469 5.26 -30.64 -16.47
CA SER A 469 5.38 -29.67 -15.40
C SER A 469 4.30 -28.62 -15.51
N ILE A 470 3.94 -28.04 -14.37
CA ILE A 470 3.12 -26.86 -14.28
C ILE A 470 3.85 -25.85 -13.38
N THR A 471 4.00 -24.64 -13.88
CA THR A 471 4.25 -23.50 -13.01
C THR A 471 2.90 -23.10 -12.46
N ILE A 472 2.79 -23.04 -11.15
CA ILE A 472 1.54 -22.62 -10.52
C ILE A 472 1.42 -21.12 -10.75
N THR A 473 0.71 -20.80 -11.81
CA THR A 473 0.22 -19.46 -12.06
C THR A 473 -1.24 -19.51 -11.64
N GLY A 474 -1.63 -18.74 -10.63
CA GLY A 474 -2.99 -18.80 -10.09
C GLY A 474 -4.06 -18.81 -11.20
N GLN A 475 -5.26 -19.30 -10.93
CA GLN A 475 -6.34 -19.43 -11.93
C GLN A 475 -6.72 -18.12 -12.63
N SER A 476 -6.18 -16.98 -12.18
CA SER A 476 -6.35 -15.63 -12.74
C SER A 476 -5.07 -15.04 -13.34
N SER A 477 -4.02 -15.84 -13.57
CA SER A 477 -2.79 -15.31 -14.14
C SER A 477 -3.00 -14.85 -15.59
N LEU A 478 -2.50 -13.67 -15.88
CA LEU A 478 -2.45 -13.13 -17.23
C LEU A 478 -1.43 -13.94 -18.07
N SER A 479 -1.72 -14.20 -19.35
CA SER A 479 -0.71 -14.76 -20.23
C SER A 479 0.41 -13.74 -20.47
N LYS A 480 1.62 -14.23 -20.79
CA LYS A 480 2.74 -13.36 -21.12
C LYS A 480 2.40 -12.34 -22.21
N ASP A 481 1.64 -12.76 -23.23
CA ASP A 481 1.21 -11.87 -24.31
C ASP A 481 0.25 -10.79 -23.84
N GLN A 482 -0.60 -11.08 -22.85
CA GLN A 482 -1.48 -10.10 -22.23
C GLN A 482 -0.68 -9.10 -21.38
N ILE A 483 0.29 -9.56 -20.61
CA ILE A 483 1.19 -8.68 -19.84
C ILE A 483 1.96 -7.76 -20.80
N ASP A 484 2.57 -8.31 -21.85
CA ASP A 484 3.30 -7.56 -22.86
C ASP A 484 2.41 -6.52 -23.59
N GLN A 485 1.13 -6.85 -23.81
CA GLN A 485 0.17 -5.92 -24.38
C GLN A 485 -0.15 -4.78 -23.40
N MET A 486 -0.39 -5.07 -22.12
CA MET A 486 -0.67 -4.07 -21.08
C MET A 486 0.52 -3.12 -20.85
N VAL A 487 1.75 -3.64 -20.90
CA VAL A 487 2.97 -2.82 -20.84
C VAL A 487 3.03 -1.87 -22.04
N ARG A 488 2.82 -2.36 -23.26
CA ARG A 488 2.82 -1.53 -24.47
C ARG A 488 1.72 -0.46 -24.44
N ASP A 489 0.53 -0.81 -23.98
CA ASP A 489 -0.59 0.14 -23.84
C ASP A 489 -0.26 1.24 -22.82
N ALA A 490 0.37 0.89 -21.70
CA ALA A 490 0.82 1.85 -20.71
C ALA A 490 1.90 2.79 -21.25
N GLU A 491 2.89 2.25 -21.95
CA GLU A 491 3.96 3.04 -22.59
C GLU A 491 3.43 3.95 -23.70
N SER A 492 2.50 3.46 -24.53
CA SER A 492 1.93 4.24 -25.64
C SER A 492 1.13 5.45 -25.19
N HIS A 493 0.54 5.40 -23.98
CA HIS A 493 -0.27 6.49 -23.41
C HIS A 493 0.50 7.36 -22.41
N ALA A 494 1.74 7.01 -22.06
CA ALA A 494 2.52 7.72 -21.05
C ALA A 494 2.71 9.21 -21.34
N ALA A 495 2.92 9.59 -22.62
CA ALA A 495 3.08 10.99 -23.02
C ALA A 495 1.75 11.77 -22.96
N GLU A 496 0.64 11.12 -23.29
CA GLU A 496 -0.70 11.71 -23.21
C GLU A 496 -1.14 11.87 -21.75
N ASP A 497 -0.91 10.87 -20.93
CA ASP A 497 -1.19 10.88 -19.49
C ASP A 497 -0.38 11.96 -18.77
N ARG A 498 0.90 12.14 -19.18
CA ARG A 498 1.74 13.22 -18.64
C ARG A 498 1.20 14.61 -18.98
N ARG A 499 0.78 14.82 -20.24
CA ARG A 499 0.19 16.10 -20.67
C ARG A 499 -1.12 16.39 -19.93
N ARG A 500 -1.98 15.38 -19.76
CA ARG A 500 -3.26 15.50 -19.03
C ARG A 500 -3.03 15.81 -17.56
N ARG A 501 -1.99 15.23 -16.96
CA ARG A 501 -1.62 15.55 -15.60
C ARG A 501 -1.16 16.99 -15.45
N GLU A 502 -0.29 17.48 -16.36
CA GLU A 502 0.15 18.88 -16.35
C GLU A 502 -1.04 19.84 -16.49
N GLU A 503 -2.05 19.47 -17.28
CA GLU A 503 -3.31 20.20 -17.37
C GLU A 503 -4.08 20.19 -16.05
N ALA A 504 -4.24 19.05 -15.43
CA ALA A 504 -4.94 18.90 -14.16
C ALA A 504 -4.24 19.70 -13.04
N ASP A 505 -2.92 19.62 -12.95
CA ASP A 505 -2.11 20.35 -11.97
C ASP A 505 -2.22 21.88 -12.17
N ALA A 506 -2.19 22.33 -13.43
CA ALA A 506 -2.37 23.75 -13.76
C ALA A 506 -3.78 24.25 -13.37
N ARG A 507 -4.82 23.44 -13.63
CA ARG A 507 -6.21 23.75 -13.22
C ARG A 507 -6.37 23.80 -11.70
N ASN A 508 -5.83 22.81 -10.99
CA ASN A 508 -5.91 22.75 -9.54
C ASN A 508 -5.21 23.94 -8.87
N THR A 509 -4.03 24.31 -9.38
CA THR A 509 -3.31 25.49 -8.90
C THR A 509 -4.11 26.77 -9.16
N ALA A 510 -4.69 26.89 -10.34
CA ALA A 510 -5.52 28.02 -10.74
C ALA A 510 -6.79 28.13 -9.88
N ASP A 511 -7.51 27.04 -9.66
CA ASP A 511 -8.70 26.97 -8.79
C ASP A 511 -8.36 27.33 -7.34
N GLY A 512 -7.23 26.83 -6.83
CA GLY A 512 -6.74 27.18 -5.49
C GLY A 512 -6.45 28.69 -5.36
N LEU A 513 -5.82 29.28 -6.37
CA LEU A 513 -5.52 30.71 -6.39
C LEU A 513 -6.79 31.57 -6.51
N VAL A 514 -7.76 31.18 -7.35
CA VAL A 514 -9.08 31.81 -7.44
C VAL A 514 -9.75 31.83 -6.07
N TYR A 515 -9.82 30.68 -5.40
CA TYR A 515 -10.45 30.57 -4.08
C TYR A 515 -9.76 31.46 -3.02
N GLN A 516 -8.42 31.44 -2.97
CA GLN A 516 -7.65 32.25 -2.03
C GLN A 516 -7.83 33.75 -2.29
N THR A 517 -7.80 34.16 -3.57
CA THR A 517 -7.98 35.56 -3.96
C THR A 517 -9.39 36.06 -3.64
N GLU A 518 -10.43 35.26 -3.93
CA GLU A 518 -11.81 35.60 -3.57
C GLU A 518 -12.01 35.71 -2.06
N LYS A 519 -11.39 34.80 -1.30
CA LYS A 519 -11.40 34.85 0.16
C LYS A 519 -10.76 36.14 0.67
N LEU A 520 -9.57 36.47 0.16
CA LEU A 520 -8.84 37.70 0.53
C LEU A 520 -9.63 38.96 0.20
N LEU A 521 -10.25 39.02 -0.99
CA LEU A 521 -11.11 40.16 -1.36
C LEU A 521 -12.37 40.28 -0.50
N ARG A 522 -12.94 39.17 -0.06
CA ARG A 522 -14.11 39.14 0.83
C ARG A 522 -13.79 39.60 2.26
N GLU A 523 -12.62 39.18 2.77
CA GLU A 523 -12.22 39.44 4.16
C GLU A 523 -11.58 40.84 4.34
N GLN A 524 -10.87 41.33 3.31
CA GLN A 524 -10.08 42.56 3.42
C GLN A 524 -10.26 43.55 2.24
N GLY A 525 -11.18 43.26 1.32
CA GLY A 525 -11.37 44.05 0.11
C GLY A 525 -11.78 45.51 0.38
N ASP A 526 -12.35 45.83 1.52
CA ASP A 526 -12.72 47.21 1.92
C ASP A 526 -11.49 48.05 2.30
N LYS A 527 -10.33 47.43 2.52
CA LYS A 527 -9.06 48.10 2.88
C LYS A 527 -8.16 48.35 1.64
N VAL A 528 -8.61 47.94 0.48
CA VAL A 528 -7.84 48.00 -0.78
C VAL A 528 -8.32 49.17 -1.62
N GLY A 529 -7.39 49.83 -2.28
CA GLY A 529 -7.70 50.92 -3.22
C GLY A 529 -8.55 50.40 -4.40
N GLU A 530 -9.44 51.25 -4.91
CA GLU A 530 -10.37 50.87 -6.00
C GLU A 530 -9.63 50.47 -7.32
N ALA A 531 -8.45 51.01 -7.56
CA ALA A 531 -7.63 50.67 -8.75
C ALA A 531 -7.04 49.28 -8.65
N GLU A 532 -6.48 48.90 -7.48
CA GLU A 532 -5.86 47.61 -7.22
C GLU A 532 -6.91 46.50 -7.19
N ARG A 533 -8.05 46.76 -6.56
CA ARG A 533 -9.19 45.88 -6.55
C ARG A 533 -9.67 45.55 -7.97
N THR A 534 -9.81 46.59 -8.81
CA THR A 534 -10.21 46.42 -10.22
C THR A 534 -9.23 45.57 -10.99
N GLN A 535 -7.92 45.71 -10.74
CA GLN A 535 -6.88 44.91 -11.37
C GLN A 535 -6.96 43.42 -10.97
N VAL A 536 -7.15 43.14 -9.68
CA VAL A 536 -7.31 41.76 -9.18
C VAL A 536 -8.61 41.16 -9.70
N ASP A 537 -9.73 41.88 -9.66
CA ASP A 537 -11.02 41.42 -10.17
C ASP A 537 -10.95 41.10 -11.68
N ALA A 538 -10.23 41.90 -12.47
CA ALA A 538 -10.02 41.67 -13.89
C ALA A 538 -9.18 40.40 -14.14
N ALA A 539 -8.07 40.23 -13.41
CA ALA A 539 -7.23 39.02 -13.50
C ALA A 539 -7.97 37.76 -13.06
N LEU A 540 -8.78 37.87 -12.00
CA LEU A 540 -9.64 36.81 -11.48
C LEU A 540 -10.72 36.40 -12.49
N ALA A 541 -11.34 37.34 -13.17
CA ALA A 541 -12.33 37.07 -14.22
C ALA A 541 -11.69 36.41 -15.46
N GLU A 542 -10.47 36.85 -15.80
CA GLU A 542 -9.69 36.25 -16.92
C GLU A 542 -9.31 34.81 -16.61
N LEU A 543 -8.82 34.52 -15.39
CA LEU A 543 -8.49 33.16 -14.98
C LEU A 543 -9.71 32.24 -14.92
N LYS A 544 -10.84 32.72 -14.40
CA LYS A 544 -12.11 31.96 -14.41
C LYS A 544 -12.58 31.65 -15.82
N THR A 545 -12.37 32.59 -16.76
CA THR A 545 -12.70 32.36 -18.18
C THR A 545 -11.76 31.32 -18.79
N ALA A 546 -10.46 31.38 -18.49
CA ALA A 546 -9.48 30.39 -18.96
C ALA A 546 -9.80 28.99 -18.39
N LEU A 547 -10.19 28.89 -17.11
CA LEU A 547 -10.59 27.64 -16.45
C LEU A 547 -11.85 26.99 -17.08
N SER A 548 -12.72 27.77 -17.70
CA SER A 548 -13.89 27.23 -18.44
C SER A 548 -13.51 26.64 -19.80
N GLY A 549 -12.32 26.91 -20.30
CA GLY A 549 -11.76 26.40 -21.56
C GLY A 549 -10.85 25.19 -21.34
N SER A 550 -10.22 24.70 -22.41
CA SER A 550 -9.27 23.57 -22.41
C SER A 550 -7.84 23.97 -22.75
N ASP A 551 -7.53 25.26 -22.84
CA ASP A 551 -6.21 25.75 -23.19
C ASP A 551 -5.35 25.90 -21.92
N VAL A 552 -4.42 24.97 -21.74
CA VAL A 552 -3.51 24.90 -20.57
C VAL A 552 -2.56 26.09 -20.50
N GLU A 553 -2.09 26.57 -21.65
CA GLU A 553 -1.18 27.72 -21.68
C GLU A 553 -1.93 29.02 -21.31
N ALA A 554 -3.19 29.14 -21.72
CA ALA A 554 -4.03 30.27 -21.29
C ALA A 554 -4.30 30.22 -19.77
N ILE A 555 -4.50 29.02 -19.20
CA ILE A 555 -4.68 28.83 -17.76
C ILE A 555 -3.41 29.23 -17.02
N LYS A 556 -2.23 28.73 -17.41
CA LYS A 556 -0.95 29.07 -16.80
C LYS A 556 -0.66 30.57 -16.84
N ALA A 557 -0.81 31.19 -18.02
CA ALA A 557 -0.58 32.62 -18.18
C ALA A 557 -1.53 33.48 -17.32
N SER A 558 -2.81 33.11 -17.26
CA SER A 558 -3.79 33.83 -16.41
C SER A 558 -3.55 33.57 -14.92
N THR A 559 -3.02 32.38 -14.55
CA THR A 559 -2.62 32.06 -13.17
C THR A 559 -1.45 32.95 -12.73
N GLU A 560 -0.40 33.06 -13.54
CA GLU A 560 0.75 33.94 -13.25
C GLU A 560 0.31 35.41 -13.10
N LYS A 561 -0.59 35.87 -13.97
CA LYS A 561 -1.13 37.21 -13.91
C LYS A 561 -1.92 37.49 -12.63
N LEU A 562 -2.78 36.54 -12.21
CA LEU A 562 -3.52 36.66 -10.95
C LEU A 562 -2.59 36.55 -9.73
N MET A 563 -1.58 35.69 -9.78
CA MET A 563 -0.57 35.55 -8.73
C MET A 563 0.18 36.86 -8.52
N GLY A 564 0.64 37.50 -9.60
CA GLY A 564 1.28 38.81 -9.54
C GLY A 564 0.37 39.90 -8.95
N ALA A 565 -0.89 39.95 -9.37
CA ALA A 565 -1.87 40.90 -8.85
C ALA A 565 -2.20 40.65 -7.36
N SER A 566 -2.33 39.38 -6.95
CA SER A 566 -2.59 38.99 -5.57
C SER A 566 -1.39 39.27 -4.65
N GLN A 567 -0.17 39.11 -5.14
CA GLN A 567 1.05 39.41 -4.38
C GLN A 567 1.19 40.91 -4.14
N GLN A 568 0.91 41.75 -5.16
CA GLN A 568 0.88 43.22 -5.01
C GLN A 568 -0.20 43.64 -4.01
N LEU A 569 -1.38 43.03 -4.06
CA LEU A 569 -2.48 43.25 -3.12
C LEU A 569 -2.07 42.92 -1.68
N SER A 570 -1.44 41.77 -1.48
CA SER A 570 -0.97 41.32 -0.16
C SER A 570 0.08 42.27 0.43
N GLN A 571 1.00 42.76 -0.42
CA GLN A 571 2.02 43.73 -0.01
C GLN A 571 1.40 45.07 0.43
N LEU A 572 0.43 45.58 -0.34
CA LEU A 572 -0.27 46.82 0.01
C LEU A 572 -1.10 46.69 1.30
N LEU A 573 -1.73 45.56 1.51
CA LEU A 573 -2.45 45.26 2.76
C LEU A 573 -1.49 45.19 3.95
N TYR A 574 -0.30 44.64 3.79
CA TYR A 574 0.72 44.62 4.83
C TYR A 574 1.24 46.03 5.13
N GLU A 575 1.51 46.85 4.11
CA GLU A 575 1.93 48.25 4.26
C GLU A 575 0.84 49.11 4.93
N ALA A 576 -0.44 48.89 4.57
CA ALA A 576 -1.57 49.58 5.21
C ALA A 576 -1.72 49.19 6.68
N ALA A 577 -1.58 47.90 7.02
CA ALA A 577 -1.62 47.42 8.39
C ALA A 577 -0.42 47.95 9.22
N ALA A 578 0.76 48.04 8.63
CA ALA A 578 1.95 48.61 9.26
C ALA A 578 1.79 50.12 9.49
N ALA A 579 1.13 50.85 8.56
CA ALA A 579 0.83 52.28 8.71
C ALA A 579 -0.24 52.54 9.79
N GLU A 580 -1.25 51.70 9.92
CA GLU A 580 -2.26 51.79 11.02
C GLU A 580 -1.63 51.46 12.39
N GLY A 581 -0.66 50.50 12.44
CA GLY A 581 0.08 50.19 13.65
C GLY A 581 1.08 51.26 14.09
N ALA A 582 1.56 52.11 13.18
CA ALA A 582 2.46 53.23 13.48
C ALA A 582 1.75 54.49 13.99
N GLY A 583 0.41 54.57 13.92
CA GLY A 583 -0.42 55.71 14.39
C GLY A 583 -0.81 55.70 15.87
N ALA A 584 -0.51 54.68 16.66
CA ALA A 584 -0.77 54.60 18.08
C ALA A 584 0.52 54.78 18.88
N SER A 585 0.80 56.06 19.15
CA SER A 585 1.78 56.67 20.05
C SER A 585 2.28 55.85 21.23
N ALA A 586 3.59 56.01 21.45
CA ALA A 586 4.27 55.74 22.73
C ALA A 586 3.65 56.56 23.91
N PRO A 587 3.74 56.10 25.17
CA PRO A 587 5.00 56.31 25.85
C PRO A 587 5.48 55.22 26.86
N SER A 588 6.80 55.22 26.98
CA SER A 588 7.63 54.98 28.20
C SER A 588 7.55 53.68 28.97
N GLY A 589 8.70 53.01 28.97
CA GLY A 589 9.38 52.53 30.17
C GLY A 589 8.97 51.20 30.77
N GLY A 590 9.87 50.23 30.68
CA GLY A 590 9.83 49.05 31.53
C GLY A 590 10.60 47.86 30.93
N GLU A 591 11.71 47.56 31.56
CA GLU A 591 12.73 46.55 31.22
C GLU A 591 12.23 45.16 30.85
N ALA A 592 12.95 44.62 29.93
CA ALA A 592 13.41 43.26 29.62
C ALA A 592 12.91 42.04 30.40
N THR A 593 12.49 41.03 29.70
CA THR A 593 13.13 39.69 29.70
C THR A 593 12.66 38.92 28.47
N GLY A 594 13.61 38.26 27.79
CA GLY A 594 13.42 37.65 26.50
C GLY A 594 12.77 36.27 26.52
N SER A 595 12.39 35.84 25.35
CA SER A 595 12.78 34.54 24.76
C SER A 595 12.23 34.43 23.34
N ASP A 596 13.13 34.16 22.46
CA ASP A 596 13.17 33.51 21.13
C ASP A 596 11.90 32.79 20.66
N ASP A 597 11.48 33.00 19.42
CA ASP A 597 11.83 32.24 18.20
C ASP A 597 10.92 32.70 17.06
N VAL A 598 11.48 33.41 16.10
CA VAL A 598 10.90 33.49 14.75
C VAL A 598 12.05 33.21 13.78
N VAL A 599 11.95 32.12 13.05
CA VAL A 599 12.91 31.76 12.01
C VAL A 599 12.45 32.37 10.70
N ASP A 600 13.14 33.41 10.27
CA ASP A 600 13.10 33.91 8.89
C ASP A 600 13.87 32.95 7.99
N ALA A 601 13.26 32.50 6.89
CA ALA A 601 13.93 31.79 5.83
C ALA A 601 14.33 32.79 4.72
N GLU A 602 15.60 33.20 4.74
CA GLU A 602 16.22 33.89 3.61
C GLU A 602 16.58 32.90 2.49
N VAL A 603 16.18 33.26 1.28
CA VAL A 603 16.62 32.62 0.04
C VAL A 603 18.00 33.15 -0.28
N VAL A 604 19.00 32.29 -0.34
CA VAL A 604 20.36 32.64 -0.77
C VAL A 604 20.58 32.12 -2.19
N ASP A 605 20.87 33.04 -3.11
CA ASP A 605 21.32 32.78 -4.47
C ASP A 605 22.64 32.01 -4.48
N ALA A 606 22.72 30.99 -5.32
CA ALA A 606 23.94 30.23 -5.55
C ALA A 606 24.76 30.91 -6.66
N GLU A 607 25.91 31.46 -6.30
CA GLU A 607 26.94 31.85 -7.26
C GLU A 607 27.81 30.65 -7.70
N VAL A 608 27.99 30.56 -8.99
CA VAL A 608 28.91 29.65 -9.69
C VAL A 608 30.34 30.11 -9.45
N VAL A 609 31.20 29.23 -8.92
CA VAL A 609 32.65 29.47 -8.92
C VAL A 609 33.36 28.36 -9.71
N ASP A 610 34.06 28.79 -10.74
CA ASP A 610 34.91 28.01 -11.64
C ASP A 610 36.07 27.33 -10.91
N GLU A 611 36.43 26.15 -11.44
CA GLU A 611 37.66 25.41 -11.08
C GLU A 611 38.93 26.19 -11.46
N PRO A 612 40.06 25.86 -10.82
CA PRO A 612 41.30 25.83 -11.54
C PRO A 612 41.92 24.43 -11.61
N THR A 613 42.24 24.08 -12.83
CA THR A 613 43.20 23.06 -13.21
C THR A 613 44.56 23.29 -12.57
N ASP A 614 45.19 22.23 -12.03
CA ASP A 614 46.64 22.11 -12.11
C ASP A 614 47.09 20.65 -12.19
N GLU A 615 47.89 20.44 -13.21
CA GLU A 615 48.74 19.28 -13.50
C GLU A 615 49.90 19.19 -12.48
N ASP A 616 50.34 18.00 -12.27
CA ASP A 616 51.67 17.47 -12.21
C ASP A 616 51.99 16.49 -11.05
N GLY A 617 52.30 15.29 -11.45
CA GLY A 617 53.57 14.63 -11.17
C GLY A 617 53.75 13.84 -9.87
N LYS A 618 53.47 12.58 -9.91
CA LYS A 618 54.44 11.48 -9.82
C LYS A 618 53.73 10.15 -9.62
#